data_2c1127627f80a44201c482bc746c3e26
#
_entry.id   2c1127627f80a44201c482bc746c3e26
#
_cell.length_a   1.000
_cell.length_b   1.000
_cell.length_c   1.000
_cell.angle_alpha   90.00
_cell.angle_beta   90.00
_cell.angle_gamma   90.00
#
_symmetry.space_group_name_H-M   'P 1'
#
loop_
_entity.id
_entity.type
_entity.pdbx_description
1 polymer ?
#
loop_
_entity_poly.entity_id
_entity_poly.type
_entity_poly.pdbx_seq_one_letter_code
_entity_poly.pdbx_strand_id
1 'polypeptide(L)' 'MKATDYFKQTIQSYLQRRAQEDELFAPRYANPKKNIDDCITFILNYVKQSGCNGFADDEIYSLALHYYDEDDIDIGT' A
#
# COMPACT_ATOMS: atom_id res chain seq x y z
N MET A 1 4.29 -7.04 19.80
CA MET A 1 4.26 -6.58 18.41
C MET A 1 2.96 -5.83 18.14
N LYS A 2 3.04 -4.69 17.50
CA LYS A 2 1.86 -3.87 17.24
C LYS A 2 1.08 -4.41 16.03
N ALA A 3 -0.24 -4.20 16.03
CA ALA A 3 -1.09 -4.62 14.92
C ALA A 3 -0.66 -3.97 13.61
N THR A 4 -0.15 -2.74 13.67
CA THR A 4 0.35 -2.03 12.48
C THR A 4 1.57 -2.70 11.87
N ASP A 5 2.41 -3.32 12.69
CA ASP A 5 3.59 -4.04 12.18
C ASP A 5 3.16 -5.28 11.38
N TYR A 6 2.18 -6.00 11.89
CA TYR A 6 1.64 -7.16 11.17
C TYR A 6 1.00 -6.75 9.85
N PHE A 7 0.22 -5.68 9.88
CA PHE A 7 -0.42 -5.15 8.68
C PHE A 7 0.62 -4.73 7.64
N LYS A 8 1.66 -4.01 8.10
CA LYS A 8 2.75 -3.59 7.23
C LYS A 8 3.45 -4.78 6.56
N GLN A 9 3.76 -5.82 7.34
CA GLN A 9 4.40 -7.02 6.80
C GLN A 9 3.52 -7.73 5.78
N THR A 10 2.22 -7.80 6.03
CA THR A 10 1.28 -8.43 5.13
C THR A 10 1.24 -7.71 3.79
N ILE A 11 1.12 -6.38 3.83
CA ILE A 11 1.09 -5.56 2.62
C ILE A 11 2.42 -5.66 1.88
N GLN A 12 3.53 -5.56 2.61
CA GLN A 12 4.86 -5.61 2.01
C GLN A 12 5.10 -6.95 1.30
N SER A 13 4.71 -8.06 1.93
CA SER A 13 4.84 -9.39 1.33
C SER A 13 4.03 -9.50 0.04
N TYR A 14 2.81 -8.98 0.05
CA TYR A 14 1.97 -8.97 -1.13
C TYR A 14 2.62 -8.18 -2.27
N LEU A 15 3.11 -6.98 -1.96
CA LEU A 15 3.72 -6.11 -2.97
C LEU A 15 5.00 -6.71 -3.53
N GLN A 16 5.82 -7.34 -2.69
CA GLN A 16 7.04 -8.00 -3.14
C GLN A 16 6.73 -9.14 -4.11
N ARG A 17 5.72 -9.94 -3.78
CA ARG A 17 5.28 -11.02 -4.66
C ARG A 17 4.76 -10.47 -5.98
N ARG A 18 3.96 -9.42 -5.91
CA ARG A 18 3.40 -8.78 -7.11
C ARG A 18 4.51 -8.24 -8.00
N ALA A 19 5.55 -7.65 -7.41
CA ALA A 19 6.68 -7.12 -8.16
C ALA A 19 7.46 -8.23 -8.86
N GLN A 20 7.52 -9.42 -8.27
CA GLN A 20 8.18 -10.56 -8.88
C GLN A 20 7.39 -11.14 -10.05
N GLU A 21 6.07 -11.05 -9.98
CA GLU A 21 5.18 -11.65 -10.99
C GLU A 21 4.80 -10.67 -12.10
N ASP A 22 4.91 -9.37 -11.85
CA ASP A 22 4.45 -8.33 -12.76
C ASP A 22 5.61 -7.39 -13.10
N GLU A 23 6.12 -7.53 -14.32
CA GLU A 23 7.26 -6.73 -14.79
C GLU A 23 6.94 -5.24 -14.88
N LEU A 24 5.67 -4.90 -15.06
CA LEU A 24 5.25 -3.51 -15.13
C LEU A 24 5.20 -2.86 -13.76
N PHE A 25 4.88 -3.65 -12.73
CA PHE A 25 4.82 -3.15 -11.36
C PHE A 25 6.21 -3.08 -10.71
N ALA A 26 7.11 -3.99 -11.06
CA ALA A 26 8.42 -4.10 -10.42
C ALA A 26 9.16 -2.76 -10.32
N PRO A 27 9.31 -1.98 -11.43
CA PRO A 27 10.02 -0.70 -11.34
C PRO A 27 9.26 0.34 -10.52
N ARG A 28 7.93 0.25 -10.46
CA ARG A 28 7.13 1.17 -9.64
C ARG A 28 7.34 0.89 -8.16
N TYR A 29 7.38 -0.37 -7.80
CA TYR A 29 7.64 -0.78 -6.41
C TYR A 29 9.06 -0.38 -5.98
N ALA A 30 10.01 -0.39 -6.91
CA ALA A 30 11.41 -0.03 -6.64
C ALA A 30 11.68 1.47 -6.65
N ASN A 31 10.64 2.30 -6.84
CA ASN A 31 10.78 3.75 -6.90
C ASN A 31 11.36 4.28 -5.58
N PRO A 32 12.55 4.94 -5.62
CA PRO A 32 13.19 5.40 -4.39
C PRO A 32 12.44 6.53 -3.68
N LYS A 33 11.50 7.19 -4.35
CA LYS A 33 10.67 8.23 -3.76
C LYS A 33 9.51 7.68 -2.95
N LYS A 34 9.27 6.38 -3.06
CA LYS A 34 8.17 5.70 -2.38
C LYS A 34 8.71 4.75 -1.33
N ASN A 35 7.92 4.50 -0.30
CA ASN A 35 8.31 3.57 0.76
C ASN A 35 7.08 2.93 1.37
N ILE A 36 7.30 1.82 2.08
CA ILE A 36 6.20 1.06 2.65
C ILE A 36 5.48 1.83 3.78
N ASP A 37 6.20 2.64 4.53
CA ASP A 37 5.59 3.39 5.62
C ASP A 37 4.58 4.40 5.09
N ASP A 38 4.92 5.13 4.03
CA ASP A 38 3.99 6.05 3.39
C ASP A 38 2.81 5.31 2.76
N CYS A 39 3.07 4.14 2.19
CA CYS A 39 2.00 3.30 1.65
C CYS A 39 0.98 2.93 2.72
N ILE A 40 1.45 2.49 3.87
CA ILE A 40 0.58 2.13 5.00
C ILE A 40 -0.19 3.36 5.49
N THR A 41 0.48 4.50 5.60
CA THR A 41 -0.17 5.76 5.99
C THR A 41 -1.28 6.12 5.01
N PHE A 42 -1.02 6.00 3.72
CA PHE A 42 -2.01 6.26 2.69
C PHE A 42 -3.24 5.37 2.86
N ILE A 43 -3.02 4.07 3.06
CA ILE A 43 -4.12 3.10 3.21
C ILE A 43 -4.94 3.42 4.45
N LEU A 44 -4.28 3.64 5.58
CA LEU A 44 -4.98 3.89 6.85
C LEU A 44 -5.78 5.19 6.79
N ASN A 45 -5.22 6.23 6.19
CA ASN A 45 -5.93 7.49 6.05
C ASN A 45 -7.13 7.36 5.11
N TYR A 46 -6.99 6.61 4.04
CA TYR A 46 -8.09 6.36 3.12
C TYR A 46 -9.24 5.64 3.83
N VAL A 47 -8.92 4.59 4.57
CA VAL A 47 -9.92 3.84 5.34
C VAL A 47 -10.62 4.73 6.34
N LYS A 48 -9.86 5.55 7.05
CA LYS A 48 -10.40 6.47 8.05
C LYS A 48 -11.33 7.49 7.43
N GLN A 49 -10.93 8.08 6.31
CA GLN A 49 -11.73 9.12 5.64
C GLN A 49 -13.00 8.57 5.01
N SER A 50 -12.98 7.31 4.58
CA SER A 50 -14.15 6.70 3.95
C SER A 50 -15.30 6.47 4.91
N GLY A 51 -15.01 6.41 6.21
CA GLY A 51 -16.03 6.16 7.23
C GLY A 51 -16.53 4.74 7.28
N CYS A 52 -15.95 3.84 6.51
CA CYS A 52 -16.31 2.43 6.52
C CYS A 52 -15.64 1.69 7.67
N ASN A 53 -16.35 0.72 8.22
CA ASN A 53 -15.85 -0.06 9.35
C ASN A 53 -14.97 -1.23 8.94
N GLY A 54 -14.88 -1.51 7.64
CA GLY A 54 -14.06 -2.60 7.16
C GLY A 54 -13.93 -2.56 5.66
N PHE A 55 -12.87 -3.20 5.20
CA PHE A 55 -12.57 -3.34 3.79
C PHE A 55 -12.21 -4.79 3.52
N ALA A 56 -12.56 -5.29 2.34
CA ALA A 56 -12.07 -6.58 1.90
C ALA A 56 -10.57 -6.49 1.64
N ASP A 57 -9.87 -7.62 1.76
CA ASP A 57 -8.44 -7.67 1.51
C ASP A 57 -8.08 -7.15 0.12
N ASP A 58 -8.90 -7.47 -0.88
CA ASP A 58 -8.69 -7.01 -2.25
C ASP A 58 -8.70 -5.49 -2.35
N GLU A 59 -9.57 -4.83 -1.61
CA GLU A 59 -9.64 -3.38 -1.61
C GLU A 59 -8.39 -2.77 -1.00
N ILE A 60 -7.91 -3.36 0.09
CA ILE A 60 -6.67 -2.90 0.76
C ILE A 60 -5.47 -3.07 -0.18
N TYR A 61 -5.36 -4.21 -0.84
CA TYR A 61 -4.27 -4.47 -1.77
C TYR A 61 -4.33 -3.53 -2.97
N SER A 62 -5.54 -3.22 -3.45
CA SER A 62 -5.72 -2.26 -4.54
C SER A 62 -5.22 -0.87 -4.16
N LEU A 63 -5.47 -0.45 -2.92
CA LEU A 63 -4.98 0.83 -2.43
C LEU A 63 -3.44 0.84 -2.38
N ALA A 64 -2.84 -0.25 -1.95
CA ALA A 64 -1.38 -0.36 -1.91
C ALA A 64 -0.78 -0.27 -3.32
N LEU A 65 -1.37 -0.95 -4.28
CA LEU A 65 -0.91 -0.89 -5.67
C LEU A 65 -1.09 0.52 -6.23
N HIS A 66 -2.20 1.15 -5.92
CA HIS A 66 -2.50 2.51 -6.38
C HIS A 66 -1.44 3.50 -5.87
N TYR A 67 -1.05 3.36 -4.62
CA TYR A 67 -0.01 4.23 -4.05
C TYR A 67 1.28 4.17 -4.88
N TYR A 68 1.72 2.97 -5.25
CA TYR A 68 2.96 2.82 -6.02
C TYR A 68 2.80 3.17 -7.48
N ASP A 69 1.60 3.05 -8.05
CA ASP A 69 1.34 3.38 -9.44
C ASP A 69 1.30 4.88 -9.71
N GLU A 70 0.85 5.65 -8.72
CA GLU A 70 0.73 7.11 -8.87
C GLU A 70 2.04 7.79 -8.47
N ASP A 71 2.59 8.61 -9.35
CA ASP A 71 3.83 9.33 -9.07
C ASP A 71 3.63 10.39 -7.99
N ASP A 72 2.50 11.05 -7.99
CA ASP A 72 2.23 12.21 -7.16
C ASP A 72 0.95 11.98 -6.38
N ILE A 73 1.06 11.26 -5.26
CA ILE A 73 -0.10 10.88 -4.48
C ILE A 73 -0.07 11.58 -3.12
N ASP A 74 -1.23 12.08 -2.71
CA ASP A 74 -1.41 12.67 -1.38
C ASP A 74 -1.72 11.57 -0.39
N ILE A 75 -0.83 11.37 0.58
CA ILE A 75 -1.01 10.34 1.60
C ILE A 75 -1.84 10.79 2.79
N GLY A 76 -2.28 12.04 2.79
CA GLY A 76 -3.18 12.55 3.81
C GLY A 76 -2.51 13.03 5.09
N THR A 77 -1.24 13.35 5.02
CA THR A 77 -0.52 13.90 6.18
C THR A 77 -0.60 15.41 6.24
#